data_a9d486e44a853888a82f0c54f1c8fd1a
#
_entry.id   a9d486e44a853888a82f0c54f1c8fd1a
#
_cell.length_a   1.000
_cell.length_b   1.000
_cell.length_c   1.000
_cell.angle_alpha   90.00
_cell.angle_beta   90.00
_cell.angle_gamma   90.00
#
_symmetry.space_group_name_H-M   'P 1'
#
loop_
_entity.id
_entity.type
_entity.pdbx_description
1 polymer ?
#
loop_
_entity_poly.entity_id
_entity_poly.type
_entity_poly.pdbx_seq_one_letter_code
_entity_poly.pdbx_strand_id
1 'polypeptide(L)'
;MTTDRVDIADSGQPLTSGQRATLDIVLNMIVPPSADGRMPGAAEVGVPAYLFAEAPDALPVLCQELEELDRRSRDRFARGFAELEEHERKSLIEERHAQEPSFMSRLSMETLACYYQHDRVLEGLGMEARPPYPKGYQVVQGDL
;
A
#
# COMPACT_ATOMS: atom_id res chain seq x y z
N MET A 1 23.26 6.63 -14.36
CA MET A 1 22.84 6.54 -14.23
C MET A 1 22.05 6.35 -14.09
N THR A 2 21.68 6.49 -14.01
CA THR A 2 20.95 6.37 -13.79
C THR A 2 20.20 6.09 -13.97
N THR A 3 20.06 5.87 -14.23
CA THR A 3 19.22 5.70 -14.47
C THR A 3 18.26 5.18 -13.94
N ASP A 4 18.37 4.36 -13.66
CA ASP A 4 17.32 3.90 -12.97
C ASP A 4 16.84 4.88 -12.06
N ARG A 5 15.64 5.15 -12.15
CA ARG A 5 15.16 6.23 -11.49
C ARG A 5 14.50 5.82 -10.24
N VAL A 6 14.86 6.36 -9.11
CA VAL A 6 14.16 6.14 -7.89
C VAL A 6 13.21 7.27 -7.66
N ASP A 7 12.09 6.94 -7.06
CA ASP A 7 11.01 7.90 -6.90
C ASP A 7 11.12 8.62 -5.57
N ILE A 8 12.26 9.26 -5.37
CA ILE A 8 12.52 9.93 -4.10
C ILE A 8 11.84 11.27 -4.04
N ALA A 9 11.86 11.99 -5.14
CA ALA A 9 11.37 13.36 -5.14
C ALA A 9 9.90 13.46 -4.79
N ASP A 10 9.10 12.51 -5.24
CA ASP A 10 7.66 12.58 -5.01
C ASP A 10 7.28 12.25 -3.60
N SER A 11 7.94 11.28 -3.01
CA SER A 11 7.47 10.73 -1.76
C SER A 11 8.56 10.54 -0.72
N GLY A 12 9.81 10.76 -1.11
CA GLY A 12 10.92 10.50 -0.21
C GLY A 12 11.25 9.04 -0.02
N GLN A 13 10.67 8.14 -0.81
CA GLN A 13 10.97 6.72 -0.71
C GLN A 13 11.91 6.27 -1.80
N PRO A 14 12.79 5.32 -1.48
CA PRO A 14 13.73 4.82 -2.47
C PRO A 14 13.15 3.68 -3.31
N LEU A 15 11.97 3.85 -3.83
CA LEU A 15 11.35 2.85 -4.69
C LEU A 15 11.62 3.15 -6.14
N THR A 16 12.03 2.12 -6.88
CA THR A 16 12.12 2.26 -8.33
C THR A 16 10.72 2.29 -8.92
N SER A 17 10.62 2.72 -10.18
CA SER A 17 9.32 2.73 -10.83
C SER A 17 8.73 1.34 -10.95
N GLY A 18 9.57 0.32 -11.16
CA GLY A 18 9.09 -1.05 -11.19
C GLY A 18 8.58 -1.52 -9.84
N GLN A 19 9.31 -1.20 -8.79
CA GLN A 19 8.85 -1.55 -7.44
C GLN A 19 7.56 -0.84 -7.11
N ARG A 20 7.44 0.43 -7.52
CA ARG A 20 6.23 1.18 -7.26
C ARG A 20 5.04 0.58 -7.98
N ALA A 21 5.23 0.15 -9.24
CA ALA A 21 4.15 -0.48 -9.97
C ALA A 21 3.69 -1.76 -9.30
N THR A 22 4.63 -2.58 -8.85
CA THR A 22 4.29 -3.81 -8.15
C THR A 22 3.55 -3.49 -6.84
N LEU A 23 4.05 -2.51 -6.10
CA LEU A 23 3.41 -2.13 -4.84
C LEU A 23 1.99 -1.64 -5.05
N ASP A 24 1.77 -0.80 -6.07
CA ASP A 24 0.42 -0.29 -6.33
C ASP A 24 -0.56 -1.43 -6.56
N ILE A 25 -0.13 -2.47 -7.27
CA ILE A 25 -1.00 -3.62 -7.50
C ILE A 25 -1.29 -4.33 -6.19
N VAL A 26 -0.28 -4.57 -5.37
CA VAL A 26 -0.46 -5.26 -4.10
C VAL A 26 -1.38 -4.45 -3.19
N LEU A 27 -1.19 -3.15 -3.14
CA LEU A 27 -2.03 -2.30 -2.29
C LEU A 27 -3.49 -2.37 -2.72
N ASN A 28 -3.74 -2.35 -4.04
CA ASN A 28 -5.12 -2.45 -4.52
C ASN A 28 -5.69 -3.85 -4.36
N MET A 29 -4.86 -4.85 -4.12
CA MET A 29 -5.36 -6.16 -3.75
C MET A 29 -5.80 -6.18 -2.28
N ILE A 30 -5.16 -5.35 -1.45
CA ILE A 30 -5.56 -5.23 -0.05
C ILE A 30 -6.87 -4.45 0.06
N VAL A 31 -6.94 -3.28 -0.60
CA VAL A 31 -8.17 -2.48 -0.63
C VAL A 31 -8.36 -1.99 -2.07
N PRO A 32 -9.20 -2.67 -2.84
CA PRO A 32 -9.46 -2.22 -4.21
C PRO A 32 -10.35 -0.99 -4.22
N PRO A 33 -10.27 -0.20 -5.30
CA PRO A 33 -11.20 0.92 -5.42
C PRO A 33 -12.62 0.42 -5.60
N SER A 34 -13.58 1.20 -5.13
CA SER A 34 -14.98 0.81 -5.29
C SER A 34 -15.40 0.94 -6.74
N ALA A 35 -16.41 0.15 -7.13
CA ALA A 35 -16.88 0.15 -8.50
C ALA A 35 -17.48 1.49 -8.91
N ASP A 36 -18.07 2.21 -7.94
CA ASP A 36 -18.73 3.48 -8.23
C ASP A 36 -17.79 4.67 -8.11
N GLY A 37 -16.53 4.44 -7.79
CA GLY A 37 -15.55 5.51 -7.71
C GLY A 37 -15.58 6.32 -6.42
N ARG A 38 -16.48 6.01 -5.49
CA ARG A 38 -16.54 6.76 -4.24
C ARG A 38 -15.34 6.52 -3.35
N MET A 39 -14.87 5.29 -3.32
CA MET A 39 -13.75 4.93 -2.46
C MET A 39 -12.51 4.67 -3.29
N PRO A 40 -11.40 5.30 -2.96
CA PRO A 40 -10.16 5.04 -3.70
C PRO A 40 -9.61 3.67 -3.36
N GLY A 41 -8.76 3.14 -4.25
CA GLY A 41 -7.97 1.99 -3.90
C GLY A 41 -6.82 2.39 -3.00
N ALA A 42 -6.23 1.42 -2.33
CA ALA A 42 -5.14 1.72 -1.40
C ALA A 42 -3.91 2.28 -2.11
N ALA A 43 -3.77 2.05 -3.41
CA ALA A 43 -2.64 2.61 -4.15
C ALA A 43 -2.72 4.13 -4.27
N GLU A 44 -3.87 4.73 -3.99
CA GLU A 44 -4.09 6.15 -4.21
C GLU A 44 -4.00 6.99 -2.95
N VAL A 45 -3.72 6.39 -1.79
CA VAL A 45 -3.77 7.12 -0.52
C VAL A 45 -2.40 7.42 0.07
N GLY A 46 -1.34 7.22 -0.70
CA GLY A 46 -0.02 7.63 -0.26
C GLY A 46 0.63 6.71 0.75
N VAL A 47 0.42 5.41 0.62
CA VAL A 47 1.01 4.46 1.56
C VAL A 47 2.54 4.57 1.64
N PRO A 48 3.28 4.71 0.51
CA PRO A 48 4.73 4.81 0.64
C PRO A 48 5.18 6.00 1.51
N ALA A 49 4.56 7.16 1.34
CA ALA A 49 4.91 8.31 2.15
C ALA A 49 4.54 8.08 3.61
N TYR A 50 3.41 7.43 3.84
CA TYR A 50 2.99 7.08 5.20
C TYR A 50 4.02 6.17 5.86
N LEU A 51 4.47 5.15 5.14
CA LEU A 51 5.47 4.23 5.68
C LEU A 51 6.78 4.96 5.98
N PHE A 52 7.19 5.83 5.07
CA PHE A 52 8.42 6.59 5.28
C PHE A 52 8.34 7.40 6.58
N ALA A 53 7.19 7.99 6.85
CA ALA A 53 7.02 8.84 8.02
C ALA A 53 6.78 8.04 9.30
N GLU A 54 6.00 6.98 9.21
CA GLU A 54 5.51 6.29 10.41
C GLU A 54 6.19 4.96 10.68
N ALA A 55 6.71 4.31 9.66
CA ALA A 55 7.32 3.00 9.82
C ALA A 55 8.49 2.84 8.86
N PRO A 56 9.51 3.71 8.97
CA PRO A 56 10.61 3.66 8.00
C PRO A 56 11.37 2.35 8.01
N ASP A 57 11.36 1.62 9.12
CA ASP A 57 12.03 0.33 9.17
C ASP A 57 11.38 -0.72 8.27
N ALA A 58 10.14 -0.48 7.85
CA ALA A 58 9.47 -1.41 6.95
C ALA A 58 9.91 -1.26 5.50
N LEU A 59 10.51 -0.12 5.15
CA LEU A 59 10.83 0.15 3.75
C LEU A 59 11.85 -0.81 3.14
N PRO A 60 12.98 -1.11 3.82
CA PRO A 60 13.92 -2.05 3.21
C PRO A 60 13.32 -3.44 3.02
N VAL A 61 12.50 -3.89 3.98
CA VAL A 61 11.84 -5.17 3.85
C VAL A 61 10.84 -5.14 2.71
N LEU A 62 10.12 -4.04 2.59
CA LEU A 62 9.17 -3.88 1.50
C LEU A 62 9.87 -3.95 0.15
N CYS A 63 10.99 -3.23 0.00
CA CYS A 63 11.71 -3.26 -1.26
C CYS A 63 12.17 -4.66 -1.62
N GLN A 64 12.68 -5.39 -0.63
CA GLN A 64 13.12 -6.75 -0.87
C GLN A 64 11.97 -7.65 -1.27
N GLU A 65 10.83 -7.47 -0.64
CA GLU A 65 9.70 -8.33 -0.96
C GLU A 65 9.12 -8.02 -2.34
N LEU A 66 9.11 -6.74 -2.71
CA LEU A 66 8.66 -6.39 -4.06
C LEU A 66 9.55 -6.99 -5.13
N GLU A 67 10.85 -6.99 -4.89
CA GLU A 67 11.78 -7.63 -5.82
C GLU A 67 11.60 -9.14 -5.85
N GLU A 68 11.33 -9.71 -4.69
CA GLU A 68 11.12 -11.16 -4.63
C GLU A 68 9.86 -11.57 -5.38
N LEU A 69 8.81 -10.79 -5.26
CA LEU A 69 7.59 -11.08 -6.01
C LEU A 69 7.83 -11.02 -7.51
N ASP A 70 8.57 -10.01 -7.96
CA ASP A 70 8.86 -9.89 -9.37
C ASP A 70 9.74 -11.03 -9.86
N ARG A 71 10.74 -11.41 -9.06
CA ARG A 71 11.62 -12.50 -9.42
C ARG A 71 10.85 -13.81 -9.53
N ARG A 72 9.99 -14.09 -8.57
CA ARG A 72 9.20 -15.32 -8.62
C ARG A 72 8.23 -15.32 -9.78
N SER A 73 7.70 -14.14 -10.12
CA SER A 73 6.83 -14.02 -11.26
C SER A 73 7.56 -14.37 -12.54
N ARG A 74 8.77 -13.86 -12.70
CA ARG A 74 9.55 -14.15 -13.91
C ARG A 74 9.97 -15.60 -13.99
N ASP A 75 10.32 -16.17 -12.84
CA ASP A 75 10.70 -17.59 -12.81
C ASP A 75 9.54 -18.49 -13.18
N ARG A 76 8.35 -18.16 -12.68
CA ARG A 76 7.20 -19.07 -12.82
C ARG A 76 6.39 -18.81 -14.07
N PHE A 77 6.26 -17.54 -14.48
CA PHE A 77 5.38 -17.16 -15.58
C PHE A 77 6.13 -16.49 -16.73
N ALA A 78 7.43 -16.28 -16.60
CA ALA A 78 8.26 -15.61 -17.62
C ALA A 78 7.81 -14.18 -17.88
N ARG A 79 7.14 -13.55 -16.91
CA ARG A 79 6.70 -12.16 -17.01
C ARG A 79 6.87 -11.51 -15.66
N GLY A 80 6.98 -10.18 -15.65
CA GLY A 80 7.04 -9.45 -14.40
C GLY A 80 5.69 -9.45 -13.68
N PHE A 81 5.72 -9.18 -12.39
CA PHE A 81 4.51 -9.25 -11.57
C PHE A 81 3.40 -8.36 -12.12
N ALA A 82 3.76 -7.16 -12.58
CA ALA A 82 2.75 -6.22 -13.08
C ALA A 82 2.10 -6.69 -14.38
N GLU A 83 2.71 -7.67 -15.05
CA GLU A 83 2.20 -8.17 -16.32
C GLU A 83 1.34 -9.41 -16.16
N LEU A 84 1.22 -9.92 -14.94
CA LEU A 84 0.44 -11.13 -14.70
C LEU A 84 -1.06 -10.84 -14.70
N GLU A 85 -1.82 -11.90 -14.93
CA GLU A 85 -3.26 -11.79 -14.75
C GLU A 85 -3.61 -11.85 -13.28
N GLU A 86 -4.81 -11.43 -12.96
CA GLU A 86 -5.22 -11.28 -11.57
C GLU A 86 -5.07 -12.59 -10.79
N HIS A 87 -5.49 -13.70 -11.36
CA HIS A 87 -5.42 -14.96 -10.64
C HIS A 87 -3.98 -15.42 -10.45
N GLU A 88 -3.08 -15.05 -11.35
CA GLU A 88 -1.67 -15.37 -11.21
C GLU A 88 -1.04 -14.56 -10.09
N ARG A 89 -1.38 -13.27 -10.02
CA ARG A 89 -0.89 -12.43 -8.94
C ARG A 89 -1.37 -12.94 -7.59
N LYS A 90 -2.65 -13.28 -7.51
CA LYS A 90 -3.23 -13.76 -6.27
C LYS A 90 -2.54 -15.03 -5.81
N SER A 91 -2.26 -15.92 -6.73
CA SER A 91 -1.58 -17.17 -6.41
C SER A 91 -0.21 -16.91 -5.80
N LEU A 92 0.56 -15.99 -6.42
CA LEU A 92 1.88 -15.67 -5.90
C LEU A 92 1.81 -15.02 -4.53
N ILE A 93 0.87 -14.11 -4.34
CA ILE A 93 0.72 -13.43 -3.05
C ILE A 93 0.36 -14.43 -1.97
N GLU A 94 -0.56 -15.35 -2.26
CA GLU A 94 -0.95 -16.35 -1.29
C GLU A 94 0.21 -17.26 -0.94
N GLU A 95 0.99 -17.62 -1.93
CA GLU A 95 2.16 -18.46 -1.70
C GLU A 95 3.18 -17.75 -0.80
N ARG A 96 3.45 -16.48 -1.09
CA ARG A 96 4.37 -15.72 -0.27
C ARG A 96 3.85 -15.53 1.14
N HIS A 97 2.56 -15.29 1.28
CA HIS A 97 1.97 -15.13 2.60
C HIS A 97 2.10 -16.41 3.42
N ALA A 98 1.94 -17.56 2.78
CA ALA A 98 2.10 -18.82 3.47
C ALA A 98 3.53 -19.04 3.96
N GLN A 99 4.51 -18.55 3.20
CA GLN A 99 5.92 -18.69 3.54
C GLN A 99 6.39 -17.64 4.54
N GLU A 100 5.86 -16.43 4.45
CA GLU A 100 6.30 -15.32 5.29
C GLU A 100 5.09 -14.48 5.68
N PRO A 101 4.26 -15.00 6.60
CA PRO A 101 3.00 -14.30 6.91
C PRO A 101 3.19 -12.94 7.57
N SER A 102 4.30 -12.74 8.26
CA SER A 102 4.48 -11.49 9.00
C SER A 102 4.56 -10.29 8.07
N PHE A 103 5.15 -10.45 6.87
CA PHE A 103 5.28 -9.33 5.96
C PHE A 103 3.92 -8.83 5.48
N MET A 104 3.09 -9.74 4.95
CA MET A 104 1.79 -9.32 4.43
C MET A 104 0.88 -8.84 5.53
N SER A 105 0.96 -9.45 6.71
CA SER A 105 0.16 -8.99 7.84
C SER A 105 0.54 -7.59 8.24
N ARG A 106 1.83 -7.29 8.30
CA ARG A 106 2.25 -5.94 8.65
C ARG A 106 1.89 -4.94 7.57
N LEU A 107 2.12 -5.30 6.31
CA LEU A 107 1.78 -4.39 5.23
C LEU A 107 0.28 -4.08 5.21
N SER A 108 -0.55 -5.10 5.41
CA SER A 108 -1.99 -4.89 5.45
C SER A 108 -2.38 -3.96 6.59
N MET A 109 -1.81 -4.17 7.76
CA MET A 109 -2.13 -3.34 8.92
C MET A 109 -1.73 -1.88 8.67
N GLU A 110 -0.53 -1.65 8.17
CA GLU A 110 -0.08 -0.29 7.91
C GLU A 110 -0.89 0.36 6.80
N THR A 111 -1.23 -0.44 5.78
CA THR A 111 -2.04 0.06 4.68
C THR A 111 -3.41 0.51 5.17
N LEU A 112 -4.05 -0.28 6.02
CA LEU A 112 -5.36 0.08 6.53
C LEU A 112 -5.28 1.29 7.45
N ALA A 113 -4.22 1.39 8.25
CA ALA A 113 -4.05 2.56 9.11
C ALA A 113 -3.93 3.82 8.27
N CYS A 114 -3.16 3.75 7.19
CA CYS A 114 -3.03 4.88 6.27
C CYS A 114 -4.34 5.18 5.57
N TYR A 115 -5.01 4.12 5.11
CA TYR A 115 -6.22 4.24 4.31
C TYR A 115 -7.32 4.98 5.06
N TYR A 116 -7.58 4.59 6.30
CA TYR A 116 -8.70 5.14 7.04
C TYR A 116 -8.41 6.50 7.65
N GLN A 117 -7.23 7.06 7.42
CA GLN A 117 -6.93 8.44 7.76
C GLN A 117 -7.06 9.39 6.59
N HIS A 118 -7.16 8.86 5.38
CA HIS A 118 -7.11 9.68 4.18
C HIS A 118 -8.42 10.43 3.99
N ASP A 119 -8.31 11.71 3.65
CA ASP A 119 -9.49 12.58 3.54
C ASP A 119 -10.52 12.03 2.58
N ARG A 120 -10.06 11.56 1.43
CA ARG A 120 -10.98 11.06 0.42
C ARG A 120 -11.73 9.82 0.91
N VAL A 121 -11.05 8.98 1.71
CA VAL A 121 -11.70 7.81 2.28
C VAL A 121 -12.74 8.22 3.29
N LEU A 122 -12.41 9.17 4.15
CA LEU A 122 -13.35 9.63 5.16
C LEU A 122 -14.57 10.26 4.50
N GLU A 123 -14.36 11.03 3.45
CA GLU A 123 -15.48 11.62 2.73
C GLU A 123 -16.35 10.55 2.08
N GLY A 124 -15.72 9.52 1.51
CA GLY A 124 -16.47 8.43 0.89
C GLY A 124 -17.30 7.65 1.87
N LEU A 125 -16.87 7.64 3.14
CA LEU A 125 -17.61 6.97 4.20
C LEU A 125 -18.67 7.88 4.82
N GLY A 126 -18.77 9.13 4.36
CA GLY A 126 -19.71 10.06 4.93
C GLY A 126 -19.22 10.74 6.20
N MET A 127 -17.92 10.71 6.43
CA MET A 127 -17.32 11.31 7.61
C MET A 127 -16.62 12.60 7.21
N GLU A 128 -16.46 13.47 8.20
CA GLU A 128 -15.74 14.72 7.93
C GLU A 128 -14.25 14.47 7.90
N ALA A 129 -13.63 14.99 6.87
CA ALA A 129 -12.18 14.87 6.73
C ALA A 129 -11.53 16.06 7.42
N ARG A 130 -11.15 15.88 8.67
CA ARG A 130 -10.54 16.98 9.40
C ARG A 130 -9.61 16.42 10.47
N PRO A 131 -8.83 17.33 11.11
CA PRO A 131 -7.84 16.88 12.09
C PRO A 131 -8.48 16.07 13.22
N PRO A 132 -7.67 15.28 13.92
CA PRO A 132 -8.21 14.40 14.95
C PRO A 132 -8.97 15.12 16.07
N TYR A 133 -8.65 16.36 16.34
CA TYR A 133 -9.32 17.07 17.43
C TYR A 133 -10.00 18.32 16.96
N PRO A 134 -10.88 18.20 16.02
CA PRO A 134 -11.51 19.40 15.50
C PRO A 134 -12.47 20.01 16.51
N LYS A 135 -13.04 19.21 17.39
CA LYS A 135 -13.98 19.70 18.35
C LYS A 135 -13.61 19.32 19.72
N GLY A 136 -12.51 19.07 19.87
CA GLY A 136 -12.06 18.67 21.14
C GLY A 136 -12.60 17.39 21.65
N TYR A 137 -13.04 17.35 21.49
CA TYR A 137 -13.20 16.20 21.83
C TYR A 137 -13.84 15.97 22.63
N GLN A 138 -14.43 16.22 22.35
CA GLN A 138 -15.18 15.90 22.74
C GLN A 138 -15.54 15.01 23.11
N VAL A 139 -15.49 15.09 23.34
CA VAL A 139 -15.57 14.01 23.37
C VAL A 139 -15.77 13.55 24.03
N VAL A 140 -16.12 13.79 24.08
CA VAL A 140 -16.06 13.07 24.16
C VAL A 140 -16.13 12.72 24.83
N GLN A 141 -16.38 13.05 24.92
CA GLN A 141 -16.28 12.49 25.05
C GLN A 141 -16.41 11.93 25.50
N GLY A 142 -16.70 12.15 25.72
CA GLY A 142 -16.76 11.37 25.73
C GLY A 142 -16.77 11.07 26.10
N ASP A 143 -17.23 11.41 25.92
CA ASP A 143 -17.08 10.91 25.97
C ASP A 143 -16.85 10.52 26.41
N LEU A 144 -17.11 10.87 26.66
CA LEU A 144 -16.78 10.22 26.86
C LEU A 144 -16.68 9.90 27.31
#